data_0c77d1d5abe423391bd2ec1ba5a1d2d6
#
_entry.id   0c77d1d5abe423391bd2ec1ba5a1d2d6
#
_cell.length_a   1.000
_cell.length_b   1.000
_cell.length_c   1.000
_cell.angle_alpha   90.00
_cell.angle_beta   90.00
_cell.angle_gamma   90.00
#
_symmetry.space_group_name_H-M   'P 1'
#
loop_
_entity.id
_entity.type
_entity.pdbx_description
1 polymer ?
#
loop_
_entity_poly.entity_id
_entity_poly.type
_entity_poly.pdbx_seq_one_letter_code
_entity_poly.pdbx_strand_id
1 'polypeptide(L)'
;MNDCLDLESYDNIVICPSNPFLSIDPIIKIQELNDFLLKHKERVYVVSPIVANNSLKGPTAKIMQSLNIDVNVLSVAKHYREVASNIVIDSSDKHYIQNIQSLEINCLVSEHLVMRSDNDKVNLANDILKFLNA
;
A
#
# COMPACT_ATOMS: atom_id res chain seq x y z
N MET A 1 -11.12 -3.70 19.15
CA MET A 1 -11.41 -4.42 17.87
C MET A 1 -12.56 -5.38 18.14
N ASN A 2 -13.38 -5.65 17.13
CA ASN A 2 -14.55 -6.52 17.27
C ASN A 2 -14.12 -7.97 17.49
N ASP A 3 -14.67 -8.64 18.50
CA ASP A 3 -14.36 -10.05 18.83
C ASP A 3 -14.70 -11.04 17.68
N CYS A 4 -15.46 -10.59 16.69
CA CYS A 4 -15.80 -11.41 15.51
C CYS A 4 -14.70 -11.43 14.44
N LEU A 5 -13.64 -10.65 14.58
CA LEU A 5 -12.56 -10.57 13.59
C LEU A 5 -11.40 -11.48 14.01
N ASP A 6 -11.25 -12.59 13.31
CA ASP A 6 -10.12 -13.50 13.47
C ASP A 6 -9.08 -13.21 12.37
N LEU A 7 -8.06 -12.44 12.71
CA LEU A 7 -7.00 -12.04 11.76
C LEU A 7 -6.20 -13.24 11.25
N GLU A 8 -6.00 -14.27 12.07
CA GLU A 8 -5.24 -15.46 11.66
C GLU A 8 -5.96 -16.29 10.58
N SER A 9 -7.27 -16.08 10.40
CA SER A 9 -8.03 -16.78 9.36
C SER A 9 -7.78 -16.25 7.94
N TYR A 10 -7.10 -15.08 7.81
CA TYR A 10 -6.81 -14.47 6.52
C TYR A 10 -5.39 -14.76 6.07
N ASP A 11 -5.24 -15.25 4.83
CA ASP A 11 -3.92 -15.54 4.26
C ASP A 11 -3.16 -14.25 3.91
N ASN A 12 -3.87 -13.23 3.47
CA ASN A 12 -3.29 -11.98 3.01
C ASN A 12 -4.12 -10.78 3.46
N ILE A 13 -3.46 -9.64 3.62
CA ILE A 13 -4.08 -8.35 3.93
C ILE A 13 -3.67 -7.36 2.84
N VAL A 14 -4.64 -6.67 2.28
CA VAL A 14 -4.41 -5.62 1.30
C VAL A 14 -4.79 -4.27 1.91
N ILE A 15 -3.83 -3.36 1.96
CA ILE A 15 -4.06 -1.96 2.34
C ILE A 15 -4.40 -1.21 1.05
N CYS A 16 -5.66 -0.80 0.94
CA CYS A 16 -6.16 -0.09 -0.25
C CYS A 16 -5.51 1.29 -0.42
N PRO A 17 -5.49 1.85 -1.63
CA PRO A 17 -4.86 3.14 -1.90
C PRO A 17 -5.67 4.28 -1.30
N SER A 18 -5.36 4.61 -0.06
CA SER A 18 -5.98 5.67 0.70
C SER A 18 -4.90 6.49 1.41
N ASN A 19 -5.30 7.61 2.02
CA ASN A 19 -4.37 8.49 2.73
C ASN A 19 -3.69 7.74 3.88
N PRO A 20 -2.36 7.54 3.85
CA PRO A 20 -1.66 6.80 4.89
C PRO A 20 -1.81 7.41 6.28
N PHE A 21 -1.84 8.74 6.34
CA PHE A 21 -1.81 9.47 7.61
C PHE A 21 -3.19 9.62 8.24
N LEU A 22 -4.21 9.97 7.43
CA LEU A 22 -5.56 10.26 7.94
C LEU A 22 -6.46 9.04 7.97
N SER A 23 -6.31 8.12 7.02
CA SER A 23 -7.23 6.99 6.85
C SER A 23 -6.66 5.67 7.34
N ILE A 24 -5.42 5.37 7.00
CA ILE A 24 -4.83 4.06 7.27
C ILE A 24 -4.15 4.00 8.64
N ASP A 25 -3.31 4.99 8.99
CA ASP A 25 -2.59 4.97 10.27
C ASP A 25 -3.52 4.79 11.49
N PRO A 26 -4.69 5.46 11.58
CA PRO A 26 -5.59 5.23 12.70
C PRO A 26 -6.06 3.78 12.84
N ILE A 27 -6.21 3.07 11.72
CA ILE A 27 -6.61 1.66 11.70
C ILE A 27 -5.46 0.76 12.14
N ILE A 28 -4.29 0.92 11.53
CA ILE A 28 -3.13 0.04 11.81
C ILE A 28 -2.53 0.29 13.19
N LYS A 29 -2.85 1.41 13.85
CA LYS A 29 -2.45 1.71 15.22
C LYS A 29 -3.31 1.02 16.28
N ILE A 30 -4.43 0.39 15.90
CA ILE A 30 -5.17 -0.49 16.80
C ILE A 30 -4.23 -1.62 17.23
N GLN A 31 -4.01 -1.78 18.52
CA GLN A 31 -2.93 -2.61 19.05
C GLN A 31 -2.93 -4.04 18.50
N GLU A 32 -4.06 -4.72 18.52
CA GLU A 32 -4.18 -6.11 18.07
C GLU A 32 -3.85 -6.24 16.58
N LEU A 33 -4.30 -5.27 15.78
CA LEU A 33 -4.00 -5.25 14.35
C LEU A 33 -2.52 -4.93 14.09
N ASN A 34 -1.99 -3.94 14.79
CA ASN A 34 -0.58 -3.56 14.66
C ASN A 34 0.34 -4.74 15.00
N ASP A 35 0.09 -5.42 16.12
CA ASP A 35 0.87 -6.58 16.53
C ASP A 35 0.83 -7.70 15.48
N PHE A 36 -0.34 -7.94 14.90
CA PHE A 36 -0.51 -8.91 13.82
C PHE A 36 0.30 -8.51 12.57
N LEU A 37 0.20 -7.26 12.13
CA LEU A 37 0.91 -6.77 10.94
C LEU A 37 2.43 -6.84 11.13
N LEU A 38 2.94 -6.42 12.27
CA LEU A 38 4.38 -6.50 12.60
C LEU A 38 4.90 -7.93 12.54
N LYS A 39 4.09 -8.89 12.98
CA LYS A 39 4.45 -10.30 13.01
C LYS A 39 4.34 -10.98 11.64
N HIS A 40 3.42 -10.53 10.80
CA HIS A 40 3.06 -11.16 9.52
C HIS A 40 3.17 -10.21 8.33
N LYS A 41 4.13 -9.31 8.34
CA LYS A 41 4.29 -8.29 7.28
C LYS A 41 4.46 -8.90 5.88
N GLU A 42 4.92 -10.14 5.78
CA GLU A 42 5.05 -10.87 4.50
C GLU A 42 3.69 -11.15 3.85
N ARG A 43 2.60 -11.10 4.61
CA ARG A 43 1.22 -11.27 4.12
C ARG A 43 0.55 -9.95 3.77
N VAL A 44 1.24 -8.82 3.98
CA VAL A 44 0.65 -7.49 3.84
C VAL A 44 1.10 -6.85 2.54
N TYR A 45 0.14 -6.40 1.76
CA TYR A 45 0.30 -5.75 0.45
C TYR A 45 -0.27 -4.35 0.51
N VAL A 46 0.55 -3.35 0.23
CA VAL A 46 0.10 -1.95 0.17
C VAL A 46 -0.08 -1.55 -1.29
N VAL A 47 -1.24 -1.00 -1.62
CA VAL A 47 -1.45 -0.38 -2.94
C VAL A 47 -1.17 1.11 -2.80
N SER A 48 -0.22 1.62 -3.57
CA SER A 48 0.20 3.02 -3.44
C SER A 48 -0.91 4.00 -3.77
N PRO A 49 -1.15 5.00 -2.90
CA PRO A 49 -2.04 6.12 -3.22
C PRO A 49 -1.37 7.19 -4.08
N ILE A 50 -0.07 7.05 -4.36
CA ILE A 50 0.71 8.00 -5.18
C ILE A 50 1.05 7.34 -6.52
N VAL A 51 0.82 8.07 -7.59
CA VAL A 51 1.18 7.70 -8.95
C VAL A 51 1.82 8.90 -9.63
N ALA A 52 3.01 8.73 -10.19
CA ALA A 52 3.75 9.78 -10.90
C ALA A 52 3.86 11.07 -10.06
N ASN A 53 4.19 10.92 -8.78
CA ASN A 53 4.35 12.00 -7.80
C ASN A 53 3.08 12.80 -7.49
N ASN A 54 1.91 12.22 -7.77
CA ASN A 54 0.61 12.82 -7.47
C ASN A 54 -0.25 11.85 -6.68
N SER A 55 -1.14 12.38 -5.83
CA SER A 55 -2.13 11.55 -5.16
C SER A 55 -3.24 11.14 -6.11
N LEU A 56 -3.72 9.89 -5.97
CA LEU A 56 -4.86 9.39 -6.75
C LEU A 56 -6.14 10.14 -6.40
N LYS A 57 -6.35 10.42 -5.11
CA LYS A 57 -7.50 11.14 -4.59
C LYS A 57 -7.15 11.87 -3.30
N GLY A 58 -7.86 12.96 -3.03
CA GLY A 58 -7.80 13.67 -1.77
C GLY A 58 -6.47 14.38 -1.50
N PRO A 59 -6.22 14.73 -0.25
CA PRO A 59 -5.13 15.62 0.13
C PRO A 59 -3.80 14.93 0.44
N THR A 60 -3.60 13.66 0.06
CA THR A 60 -2.40 12.90 0.44
C THR A 60 -1.11 13.62 0.07
N ALA A 61 -0.99 14.11 -1.18
CA ALA A 61 0.20 14.84 -1.62
C ALA A 61 0.44 16.11 -0.81
N LYS A 62 -0.64 16.86 -0.52
CA LYS A 62 -0.55 18.09 0.28
C LYS A 62 -0.12 17.81 1.71
N ILE A 63 -0.61 16.73 2.31
CA ILE A 63 -0.23 16.32 3.67
C ILE A 63 1.24 15.92 3.69
N MET A 64 1.69 15.12 2.72
CA MET A 64 3.09 14.74 2.61
C MET A 64 3.99 15.99 2.50
N GLN A 65 3.62 16.94 1.66
CA GLN A 65 4.34 18.20 1.53
C GLN A 65 4.39 18.97 2.86
N SER A 66 3.28 19.07 3.58
CA SER A 66 3.23 19.76 4.87
C SER A 66 4.09 19.08 5.95
N LEU A 67 4.34 17.80 5.83
CA LEU A 67 5.19 17.00 6.72
C LEU A 67 6.65 16.95 6.23
N ASN A 68 7.00 17.66 5.16
CA ASN A 68 8.31 17.61 4.51
C ASN A 68 8.69 16.20 4.03
N ILE A 69 7.71 15.46 3.55
CA ILE A 69 7.88 14.13 2.95
C ILE A 69 7.77 14.27 1.44
N ASP A 70 8.72 13.69 0.72
CA ASP A 70 8.69 13.69 -0.75
C ASP A 70 7.45 12.94 -1.26
N VAL A 71 6.75 13.51 -2.24
CA VAL A 71 5.55 12.91 -2.83
C VAL A 71 5.96 11.91 -3.89
N ASN A 72 6.24 10.69 -3.49
CA ASN A 72 6.59 9.58 -4.38
C ASN A 72 6.31 8.23 -3.72
N VAL A 73 6.39 7.16 -4.51
CA VAL A 73 6.13 5.80 -4.02
C VAL A 73 7.19 5.29 -3.05
N LEU A 74 8.42 5.80 -3.13
CA LEU A 74 9.46 5.43 -2.19
C LEU A 74 9.12 5.89 -0.76
N SER A 75 8.57 7.10 -0.62
CA SER A 75 8.10 7.60 0.67
C SER A 75 6.94 6.75 1.22
N VAL A 76 6.03 6.31 0.36
CA VAL A 76 4.95 5.40 0.74
C VAL A 76 5.53 4.07 1.25
N ALA A 77 6.49 3.49 0.53
CA ALA A 77 7.15 2.26 0.95
C ALA A 77 7.84 2.41 2.31
N LYS A 78 8.55 3.51 2.52
CA LYS A 78 9.19 3.81 3.81
C LYS A 78 8.17 3.92 4.94
N HIS A 79 7.02 4.51 4.68
CA HIS A 79 5.95 4.68 5.67
C HIS A 79 5.42 3.33 6.18
N TYR A 80 5.30 2.34 5.29
CA TYR A 80 4.71 1.04 5.62
C TYR A 80 5.73 -0.07 5.88
N ARG A 81 7.03 0.20 5.79
CA ARG A 81 8.07 -0.86 5.78
C ARG A 81 8.06 -1.80 6.99
N GLU A 82 7.57 -1.34 8.14
CA GLU A 82 7.54 -2.17 9.35
C GLU A 82 6.33 -3.10 9.39
N VAL A 83 5.26 -2.76 8.68
CA VAL A 83 4.00 -3.51 8.72
C VAL A 83 3.68 -4.24 7.42
N ALA A 84 4.40 -3.95 6.33
CA ALA A 84 4.17 -4.56 5.02
C ALA A 84 5.47 -4.87 4.32
N SER A 85 5.55 -6.04 3.70
CA SER A 85 6.69 -6.46 2.89
C SER A 85 6.44 -6.38 1.40
N ASN A 86 5.25 -5.93 0.96
CA ASN A 86 4.89 -5.87 -0.44
C ASN A 86 4.20 -4.54 -0.75
N ILE A 87 4.58 -3.92 -1.86
CA ILE A 87 3.92 -2.71 -2.36
C ILE A 87 3.59 -2.86 -3.84
N VAL A 88 2.40 -2.41 -4.22
CA VAL A 88 1.97 -2.32 -5.61
C VAL A 88 2.07 -0.87 -6.06
N ILE A 89 2.85 -0.63 -7.10
CA ILE A 89 3.04 0.70 -7.69
C ILE A 89 2.57 0.73 -9.14
N ASP A 90 2.33 1.93 -9.65
CA ASP A 90 2.00 2.11 -11.06
C ASP A 90 3.24 1.93 -11.94
N SER A 91 3.01 1.53 -13.19
CA SER A 91 4.08 1.35 -14.17
C SER A 91 4.89 2.63 -14.44
N SER A 92 4.29 3.80 -14.26
CA SER A 92 4.98 5.09 -14.39
C SER A 92 6.05 5.32 -13.32
N ASP A 93 6.02 4.55 -12.23
CA ASP A 93 6.96 4.68 -11.11
C ASP A 93 8.02 3.55 -11.07
N LYS A 94 8.20 2.83 -12.18
CA LYS A 94 9.17 1.72 -12.29
C LYS A 94 10.59 2.09 -11.88
N HIS A 95 10.98 3.34 -12.06
CA HIS A 95 12.33 3.80 -11.73
C HIS A 95 12.62 3.78 -10.22
N TYR A 96 11.60 3.60 -9.38
CA TYR A 96 11.77 3.44 -7.93
C TYR A 96 11.95 1.98 -7.48
N ILE A 97 11.83 1.00 -8.37
CA ILE A 97 11.86 -0.43 -7.99
C ILE A 97 13.09 -0.79 -7.19
N GLN A 98 14.28 -0.42 -7.65
CA GLN A 98 15.53 -0.74 -6.95
C GLN A 98 15.61 -0.09 -5.57
N ASN A 99 15.16 1.16 -5.47
CA ASN A 99 15.14 1.89 -4.21
C ASN A 99 14.20 1.23 -3.20
N ILE A 100 13.03 0.79 -3.66
CA ILE A 100 12.05 0.10 -2.83
C ILE A 100 12.59 -1.28 -2.40
N GLN A 101 13.18 -2.03 -3.31
CA GLN A 101 13.78 -3.34 -3.00
C GLN A 101 14.92 -3.23 -2.01
N SER A 102 15.67 -2.13 -2.00
CA SER A 102 16.72 -1.89 -1.00
C SER A 102 16.18 -1.72 0.43
N LEU A 103 14.88 -1.48 0.59
CA LEU A 103 14.18 -1.46 1.87
C LEU A 103 13.69 -2.86 2.30
N GLU A 104 14.06 -3.90 1.57
CA GLU A 104 13.59 -5.28 1.76
C GLU A 104 12.07 -5.41 1.55
N ILE A 105 11.53 -4.63 0.60
CA ILE A 105 10.11 -4.64 0.23
C ILE A 105 10.00 -5.15 -1.21
N ASN A 106 9.13 -6.13 -1.43
CA ASN A 106 8.80 -6.61 -2.77
C ASN A 106 7.99 -5.55 -3.52
N CYS A 107 8.45 -5.17 -4.69
CA CYS A 107 7.81 -4.14 -5.50
C CYS A 107 7.10 -4.79 -6.68
N LEU A 108 5.79 -4.64 -6.71
CA LEU A 108 4.90 -5.20 -7.73
C LEU A 108 4.36 -4.06 -8.59
N VAL A 109 4.23 -4.29 -9.89
CA VAL A 109 3.85 -3.23 -10.84
C VAL A 109 2.52 -3.55 -11.49
N SER A 110 1.61 -2.57 -11.51
CA SER A 110 0.35 -2.63 -12.24
C SER A 110 0.20 -1.39 -13.12
N GLU A 111 -0.48 -1.53 -14.25
CA GLU A 111 -0.81 -0.41 -15.13
C GLU A 111 -2.17 0.21 -14.81
N HIS A 112 -2.85 -0.26 -13.74
CA HIS A 112 -4.24 0.05 -13.48
C HIS A 112 -4.48 0.80 -12.15
N LEU A 113 -3.43 1.36 -11.52
CA LEU A 113 -3.60 2.09 -10.26
C LEU A 113 -4.44 3.35 -10.43
N VAL A 114 -4.34 4.01 -11.58
CA VAL A 114 -5.22 5.15 -11.91
C VAL A 114 -6.54 4.59 -12.41
N MET A 115 -7.47 4.43 -11.50
CA MET A 115 -8.77 3.82 -11.77
C MET A 115 -9.73 4.81 -12.41
N ARG A 116 -9.61 4.99 -13.73
CA ARG A 116 -10.43 5.92 -14.52
C ARG A 116 -11.80 5.36 -14.87
N SER A 117 -12.00 4.05 -14.77
CA SER A 117 -13.23 3.35 -15.10
C SER A 117 -13.43 2.15 -14.18
N ASP A 118 -14.63 1.57 -14.19
CA ASP A 118 -14.88 0.32 -13.46
C ASP A 118 -14.05 -0.84 -13.99
N ASN A 119 -13.74 -0.83 -15.30
CA ASN A 119 -12.87 -1.84 -15.90
C ASN A 119 -11.44 -1.77 -15.35
N ASP A 120 -10.91 -0.57 -15.11
CA ASP A 120 -9.61 -0.39 -14.48
C ASP A 120 -9.59 -0.96 -13.06
N LYS A 121 -10.68 -0.77 -12.30
CA LYS A 121 -10.80 -1.33 -10.95
C LYS A 121 -10.77 -2.85 -10.98
N VAL A 122 -11.48 -3.47 -11.93
CA VAL A 122 -11.46 -4.92 -12.12
C VAL A 122 -10.07 -5.41 -12.50
N ASN A 123 -9.40 -4.72 -13.41
CA ASN A 123 -8.05 -5.07 -13.86
C ASN A 123 -7.04 -4.96 -12.72
N LEU A 124 -7.12 -3.91 -11.91
CA LEU A 124 -6.27 -3.76 -10.72
C LEU A 124 -6.50 -4.90 -9.73
N ALA A 125 -7.76 -5.23 -9.46
CA ALA A 125 -8.10 -6.33 -8.56
C ALA A 125 -7.54 -7.66 -9.08
N ASN A 126 -7.62 -7.91 -10.38
CA ASN A 126 -7.05 -9.12 -11.00
C ASN A 126 -5.52 -9.15 -10.88
N ASP A 127 -4.84 -8.02 -11.08
CA ASP A 127 -3.40 -7.93 -10.89
C ASP A 127 -3.01 -8.26 -9.45
N ILE A 128 -3.72 -7.69 -8.47
CA ILE A 128 -3.47 -7.95 -7.05
C ILE A 128 -3.68 -9.45 -6.74
N LEU A 129 -4.77 -10.05 -7.23
CA LEU A 129 -5.02 -11.48 -7.04
C LEU A 129 -3.88 -12.35 -7.61
N LYS A 130 -3.32 -11.99 -8.75
CA LYS A 130 -2.14 -12.68 -9.32
C LYS A 130 -0.94 -12.56 -8.41
N PHE A 131 -0.69 -11.38 -7.84
CA PHE A 131 0.41 -11.17 -6.91
C PHE A 131 0.25 -12.01 -5.63
N LEU A 132 -0.97 -12.10 -5.09
CA LEU A 132 -1.27 -12.89 -3.89
C LEU A 132 -1.07 -14.39 -4.11
N ASN A 133 -1.27 -14.86 -5.33
CA ASN A 133 -1.19 -16.29 -5.69
C ASN A 133 0.15 -16.69 -6.34
N ALA A 134 1.07 -15.77 -6.43
CA ALA A 134 2.38 -16.01 -7.03
C ALA A 134 3.33 -16.73 -6.07
#